data_66c671d74e2f8787ee4524be424fcbc0
#
_entry.id   66c671d74e2f8787ee4524be424fcbc0
#
_cell.length_a   1.000
_cell.length_b   1.000
_cell.length_c   1.000
_cell.angle_alpha   90.00
_cell.angle_beta   90.00
_cell.angle_gamma   90.00
#
_symmetry.space_group_name_H-M   'P 1'
#
loop_
_entity.id
_entity.type
_entity.pdbx_description
1 polymer ?
#
loop_
_entity_poly.entity_id
_entity_poly.type
_entity_poly.pdbx_seq_one_letter_code
_entity_poly.pdbx_strand_id
1 'polypeptide(L)'
;MVSLIRRMVPEQDGQVKKIVNENYTDPKLNANALKSLSYLLGSEMTGICEIPRYAWYSNRKDGSKVPYKHKYAVVMLVDQGYETMEGASGDDFISGAQSMRAYMRGAEIAGIMAEHLRSNGFSSRSQTNADSDVVHIPLVLWAGLGELSRIGELVLNPFIGPRLKTVIMTTDMPLEIDKPIDFGLQKFCSSCFKCARECPCNAISWGDKIMFNGYEMWKPDVERCTRYRLTNQKGLACGRCMKTCPLNKVVTWEGPLMTRVASWLGINARFLKPAIIPIAVWLDDWLGHGIRNPLKKWWLDLEIVDGNAIHPRKGVNERDLNLKHKIDPKNQKIAYYHASAMPPPNAKIPILINRDKALKDKDLIETPDQALSRVAKGEGKPKHYIPTPIDKNELDHDSSRKEASSWWGKN
;
A
#
# COMPACT_ATOMS: atom_id res chain seq x y z
N MET A 1 -3.94 -5.46 15.01
CA MET A 1 -3.04 -5.60 13.84
C MET A 1 -1.69 -4.90 14.06
N VAL A 2 -1.63 -3.60 14.30
CA VAL A 2 -0.33 -2.88 14.49
C VAL A 2 0.56 -3.51 15.56
N SER A 3 0.00 -3.83 16.72
CA SER A 3 0.75 -4.48 17.82
C SER A 3 1.27 -5.85 17.42
N LEU A 4 0.51 -6.61 16.64
CA LEU A 4 0.94 -7.92 16.16
C LEU A 4 2.11 -7.79 15.18
N ILE A 5 2.02 -6.87 14.21
CA ILE A 5 3.11 -6.63 13.25
C ILE A 5 4.40 -6.23 14.00
N ARG A 6 4.30 -5.40 15.05
CA ARG A 6 5.46 -5.02 15.87
C ARG A 6 6.06 -6.20 16.63
N ARG A 7 5.25 -7.15 17.10
CA ARG A 7 5.75 -8.38 17.75
C ARG A 7 6.47 -9.31 16.78
N MET A 8 6.23 -9.19 15.49
CA MET A 8 6.92 -9.98 14.46
C MET A 8 8.29 -9.38 14.08
N VAL A 9 8.64 -8.19 14.57
CA VAL A 9 9.93 -7.54 14.24
C VAL A 9 11.13 -8.39 14.66
N PRO A 10 11.19 -9.02 15.86
CA PRO A 10 12.30 -9.89 16.23
C PRO A 10 12.53 -11.07 15.28
N GLU A 11 11.47 -11.55 14.62
CA GLU A 11 11.52 -12.67 13.68
C GLU A 11 12.00 -12.26 12.27
N GLN A 12 12.22 -10.96 12.04
CA GLN A 12 12.71 -10.47 10.75
C GLN A 12 14.14 -10.93 10.45
N ASP A 13 14.97 -11.00 11.47
CA ASP A 13 16.32 -11.56 11.44
C ASP A 13 16.34 -12.93 12.15
N GLY A 14 17.36 -13.72 11.89
CA GLY A 14 17.52 -15.02 12.55
C GLY A 14 18.87 -15.66 12.21
N GLN A 15 19.13 -16.79 12.83
CA GLN A 15 20.34 -17.57 12.59
C GLN A 15 20.30 -18.22 11.21
N VAL A 16 21.42 -18.16 10.51
CA VAL A 16 21.60 -18.81 9.22
C VAL A 16 22.29 -20.15 9.44
N LYS A 17 21.79 -21.21 8.81
CA LYS A 17 22.48 -22.51 8.82
C LYS A 17 23.90 -22.39 8.25
N LYS A 18 24.84 -23.10 8.85
CA LYS A 18 26.26 -23.06 8.45
C LYS A 18 26.51 -23.69 7.06
N ILE A 19 25.67 -24.63 6.67
CA ILE A 19 25.83 -25.38 5.42
C ILE A 19 24.80 -24.85 4.43
N VAL A 20 25.26 -24.34 3.31
CA VAL A 20 24.40 -23.94 2.18
C VAL A 20 23.91 -25.21 1.49
N ASN A 21 22.63 -25.24 1.18
CA ASN A 21 22.04 -26.34 0.43
C ASN A 21 22.48 -26.26 -1.04
N GLU A 22 23.17 -27.33 -1.49
CA GLU A 22 23.79 -27.41 -2.81
C GLU A 22 22.77 -27.40 -4.00
N ASN A 23 21.48 -27.61 -3.71
CA ASN A 23 20.44 -27.57 -4.72
C ASN A 23 20.11 -26.16 -5.25
N TYR A 24 20.58 -25.11 -4.56
CA TYR A 24 20.26 -23.70 -4.90
C TYR A 24 21.39 -23.02 -5.70
N THR A 25 21.87 -23.65 -6.75
CA THR A 25 22.96 -23.14 -7.59
C THR A 25 22.50 -22.32 -8.78
N ASP A 26 21.28 -22.59 -9.30
CA ASP A 26 20.73 -21.91 -10.47
C ASP A 26 19.88 -20.70 -10.07
N PRO A 27 20.31 -19.45 -10.38
CA PRO A 27 19.58 -18.24 -10.02
C PRO A 27 18.16 -18.18 -10.59
N LYS A 28 17.93 -18.75 -11.76
CA LYS A 28 16.60 -18.77 -12.41
C LYS A 28 15.64 -19.73 -11.72
N LEU A 29 16.10 -20.93 -11.39
CA LEU A 29 15.28 -21.89 -10.63
C LEU A 29 14.99 -21.34 -9.24
N ASN A 30 15.97 -20.74 -8.58
CA ASN A 30 15.79 -20.10 -7.28
C ASN A 30 14.72 -18.98 -7.34
N ALA A 31 14.80 -18.10 -8.34
CA ALA A 31 13.83 -17.03 -8.53
C ALA A 31 12.42 -17.57 -8.74
N ASN A 32 12.25 -18.59 -9.60
CA ASN A 32 10.96 -19.22 -9.85
C ASN A 32 10.40 -19.91 -8.60
N ALA A 33 11.24 -20.61 -7.84
CA ALA A 33 10.83 -21.26 -6.59
C ALA A 33 10.35 -20.26 -5.56
N LEU A 34 11.06 -19.14 -5.37
CA LEU A 34 10.66 -18.08 -4.43
C LEU A 34 9.38 -17.38 -4.87
N LYS A 35 9.21 -17.11 -6.17
CA LYS A 35 7.95 -16.56 -6.70
C LYS A 35 6.80 -17.52 -6.45
N SER A 36 6.97 -18.81 -6.74
CA SER A 36 5.94 -19.83 -6.50
C SER A 36 5.58 -19.94 -5.02
N LEU A 37 6.57 -19.95 -4.13
CA LEU A 37 6.34 -19.96 -2.70
C LEU A 37 5.58 -18.71 -2.23
N SER A 38 5.95 -17.54 -2.73
CA SER A 38 5.27 -16.30 -2.36
C SER A 38 3.80 -16.29 -2.80
N TYR A 39 3.49 -16.83 -3.98
CA TYR A 39 2.09 -16.99 -4.45
C TYR A 39 1.32 -18.00 -3.61
N LEU A 40 1.93 -19.12 -3.26
CA LEU A 40 1.33 -20.10 -2.35
C LEU A 40 0.98 -19.49 -1.00
N LEU A 41 1.85 -18.61 -0.48
CA LEU A 41 1.63 -17.89 0.77
C LEU A 41 0.63 -16.73 0.65
N GLY A 42 0.19 -16.38 -0.56
CA GLY A 42 -0.85 -15.40 -0.82
C GLY A 42 -0.36 -13.99 -1.17
N SER A 43 0.82 -13.87 -1.76
CA SER A 43 1.21 -12.66 -2.48
C SER A 43 0.41 -12.57 -3.78
N GLU A 44 -0.04 -11.38 -4.14
CA GLU A 44 -0.74 -11.15 -5.42
C GLU A 44 0.23 -11.08 -6.60
N MET A 45 1.39 -10.47 -6.39
CA MET A 45 2.44 -10.36 -7.39
C MET A 45 3.80 -10.32 -6.71
N THR A 46 4.80 -10.92 -7.36
CA THR A 46 6.17 -10.97 -6.86
C THR A 46 7.15 -10.67 -7.97
N GLY A 47 8.11 -9.81 -7.67
CA GLY A 47 9.23 -9.49 -8.55
C GLY A 47 10.55 -9.43 -7.75
N ILE A 48 11.66 -9.53 -8.46
CA ILE A 48 12.99 -9.61 -7.88
C ILE A 48 13.88 -8.54 -8.52
N CYS A 49 14.67 -7.83 -7.70
CA CYS A 49 15.64 -6.88 -8.19
C CYS A 49 16.95 -6.93 -7.38
N GLU A 50 18.02 -6.37 -7.93
CA GLU A 50 19.18 -5.98 -7.12
C GLU A 50 18.83 -4.73 -6.31
N ILE A 51 19.42 -4.58 -5.12
CA ILE A 51 19.15 -3.46 -4.23
C ILE A 51 20.15 -2.34 -4.55
N PRO A 52 19.71 -1.24 -5.19
CA PRO A 52 20.59 -0.11 -5.45
C PRO A 52 20.99 0.56 -4.13
N ARG A 53 22.17 1.11 -4.08
CA ARG A 53 22.75 1.70 -2.86
C ARG A 53 21.85 2.74 -2.21
N TYR A 54 21.19 3.59 -3.00
CA TYR A 54 20.30 4.64 -2.52
C TYR A 54 18.99 4.11 -1.91
N ALA A 55 18.65 2.82 -2.14
CA ALA A 55 17.47 2.21 -1.54
C ALA A 55 17.72 1.68 -0.13
N TRP A 56 18.94 1.73 0.38
CA TRP A 56 19.26 1.41 1.76
C TRP A 56 19.14 2.65 2.65
N TYR A 57 18.53 2.51 3.81
CA TYR A 57 18.62 3.53 4.85
C TYR A 57 20.05 3.60 5.39
N SER A 58 20.47 4.77 5.83
CA SER A 58 21.77 4.95 6.48
C SER A 58 21.75 4.40 7.91
N ASN A 59 20.67 4.65 8.61
CA ASN A 59 20.51 4.29 10.01
C ASN A 59 19.12 3.71 10.28
N ARG A 60 19.05 2.83 11.26
CA ARG A 60 17.81 2.35 11.87
C ARG A 60 17.24 3.40 12.83
N LYS A 61 16.03 3.16 13.33
CA LYS A 61 15.33 4.06 14.27
C LYS A 61 16.07 4.26 15.60
N ASP A 62 16.85 3.29 16.02
CA ASP A 62 17.71 3.32 17.23
C ASP A 62 19.05 4.02 17.00
N GLY A 63 19.29 4.57 15.80
CA GLY A 63 20.53 5.24 15.41
C GLY A 63 21.64 4.30 14.94
N SER A 64 21.48 2.97 15.03
CA SER A 64 22.47 2.02 14.54
C SER A 64 22.55 2.07 13.01
N LYS A 65 23.77 1.86 12.47
CA LYS A 65 23.99 1.81 11.04
C LYS A 65 23.35 0.57 10.42
N VAL A 66 22.71 0.74 9.27
CA VAL A 66 22.16 -0.39 8.50
C VAL A 66 23.31 -1.18 7.87
N PRO A 67 23.39 -2.49 8.08
CA PRO A 67 24.37 -3.33 7.41
C PRO A 67 23.92 -3.60 5.96
N TYR A 68 24.72 -3.20 4.99
CA TYR A 68 24.47 -3.45 3.54
C TYR A 68 24.95 -4.85 3.15
N LYS A 69 24.26 -5.88 3.62
CA LYS A 69 24.73 -7.26 3.50
C LYS A 69 24.02 -8.09 2.41
N HIS A 70 22.89 -7.65 1.90
CA HIS A 70 22.12 -8.41 0.92
C HIS A 70 22.18 -7.75 -0.46
N LYS A 71 22.30 -8.57 -1.50
CA LYS A 71 22.35 -8.13 -2.88
C LYS A 71 20.96 -8.01 -3.50
N TYR A 72 20.06 -8.93 -3.18
CA TYR A 72 18.77 -9.07 -3.85
C TYR A 72 17.61 -8.73 -2.92
N ALA A 73 16.54 -8.19 -3.52
CA ALA A 73 15.24 -7.99 -2.91
C ALA A 73 14.18 -8.80 -3.66
N VAL A 74 13.44 -9.63 -2.93
CA VAL A 74 12.19 -10.24 -3.38
C VAL A 74 11.07 -9.34 -2.91
N VAL A 75 10.41 -8.69 -3.85
CA VAL A 75 9.39 -7.67 -3.61
C VAL A 75 8.02 -8.27 -3.87
N MET A 76 7.12 -8.16 -2.90
CA MET A 76 5.81 -8.77 -2.95
C MET A 76 4.73 -7.71 -2.77
N LEU A 77 3.64 -7.83 -3.54
CA LEU A 77 2.46 -7.00 -3.44
C LEU A 77 1.33 -7.77 -2.76
N VAL A 78 0.64 -7.11 -1.84
CA VAL A 78 -0.55 -7.63 -1.17
C VAL A 78 -1.72 -6.68 -1.44
N ASP A 79 -2.78 -7.17 -2.09
CA ASP A 79 -3.98 -6.39 -2.39
C ASP A 79 -4.76 -6.09 -1.09
N GLN A 80 -5.18 -4.86 -0.95
CA GLN A 80 -6.05 -4.44 0.16
C GLN A 80 -7.51 -4.88 -0.03
N GLY A 81 -7.88 -5.30 -1.23
CA GLY A 81 -9.21 -5.72 -1.62
C GLY A 81 -10.03 -4.61 -2.27
N TYR A 82 -10.61 -4.91 -3.43
CA TYR A 82 -11.39 -3.96 -4.21
C TYR A 82 -12.65 -3.50 -3.48
N GLU A 83 -13.44 -4.44 -2.95
CA GLU A 83 -14.70 -4.10 -2.27
C GLU A 83 -14.49 -3.26 -1.01
N THR A 84 -13.47 -3.59 -0.23
CA THR A 84 -13.12 -2.79 0.95
C THR A 84 -12.67 -1.38 0.57
N MET A 85 -11.94 -1.23 -0.53
CA MET A 85 -11.56 0.07 -1.06
C MET A 85 -12.79 0.85 -1.54
N GLU A 86 -13.71 0.22 -2.25
CA GLU A 86 -14.98 0.82 -2.69
C GLU A 86 -15.88 1.23 -1.53
N GLY A 87 -15.85 0.48 -0.43
CA GLY A 87 -16.57 0.79 0.80
C GLY A 87 -15.97 1.95 1.59
N ALA A 88 -14.69 2.23 1.42
CA ALA A 88 -14.01 3.31 2.14
C ALA A 88 -14.47 4.68 1.63
N SER A 89 -14.82 5.58 2.55
CA SER A 89 -15.24 6.94 2.22
C SER A 89 -14.11 7.97 2.26
N GLY A 90 -12.97 7.59 2.81
CA GLY A 90 -11.83 8.47 3.04
C GLY A 90 -11.89 9.20 4.40
N ASP A 91 -12.94 9.00 5.17
CA ASP A 91 -13.19 9.61 6.47
C ASP A 91 -13.57 8.59 7.55
N ASP A 92 -13.44 7.30 7.29
CA ASP A 92 -13.70 6.20 8.21
C ASP A 92 -12.47 5.31 8.46
N PHE A 93 -12.59 4.35 9.38
CA PHE A 93 -11.50 3.45 9.76
C PHE A 93 -11.18 2.36 8.72
N ILE A 94 -12.04 2.13 7.73
CA ILE A 94 -11.92 1.01 6.79
C ILE A 94 -10.60 1.04 6.03
N SER A 95 -10.21 2.21 5.52
CA SER A 95 -8.95 2.37 4.80
C SER A 95 -7.72 2.05 5.67
N GLY A 96 -7.77 2.40 6.95
CA GLY A 96 -6.73 2.04 7.91
C GLY A 96 -6.72 0.55 8.23
N ALA A 97 -7.88 -0.04 8.48
CA ALA A 97 -8.01 -1.45 8.82
C ALA A 97 -7.53 -2.36 7.68
N GLN A 98 -7.96 -2.10 6.44
CA GLN A 98 -7.53 -2.88 5.28
C GLN A 98 -6.02 -2.73 4.99
N SER A 99 -5.47 -1.53 5.19
CA SER A 99 -4.03 -1.30 5.05
C SER A 99 -3.24 -2.12 6.08
N MET A 100 -3.67 -2.13 7.33
CA MET A 100 -3.01 -2.89 8.39
C MET A 100 -3.17 -4.40 8.18
N ARG A 101 -4.31 -4.85 7.66
CA ARG A 101 -4.52 -6.25 7.28
C ARG A 101 -3.51 -6.69 6.20
N ALA A 102 -3.34 -5.89 5.17
CA ALA A 102 -2.39 -6.20 4.09
C ALA A 102 -0.94 -6.18 4.57
N TYR A 103 -0.55 -5.23 5.44
CA TYR A 103 0.78 -5.24 6.06
C TYR A 103 1.02 -6.44 6.96
N MET A 104 0.01 -6.88 7.71
CA MET A 104 0.11 -8.06 8.57
C MET A 104 0.35 -9.33 7.75
N ARG A 105 -0.45 -9.53 6.69
CA ARG A 105 -0.24 -10.64 5.75
C ARG A 105 1.13 -10.58 5.09
N GLY A 106 1.56 -9.38 4.66
CA GLY A 106 2.87 -9.21 4.08
C GLY A 106 4.00 -9.56 5.05
N ALA A 107 3.89 -9.17 6.32
CA ALA A 107 4.88 -9.51 7.34
C ALA A 107 4.98 -11.01 7.58
N GLU A 108 3.84 -11.72 7.58
CA GLU A 108 3.76 -13.18 7.65
C GLU A 108 4.48 -13.83 6.46
N ILE A 109 4.11 -13.47 5.23
CA ILE A 109 4.69 -14.03 4.00
C ILE A 109 6.22 -13.83 3.99
N ALA A 110 6.68 -12.60 4.19
CA ALA A 110 8.11 -12.29 4.14
C ALA A 110 8.89 -12.95 5.30
N GLY A 111 8.28 -13.08 6.47
CA GLY A 111 8.87 -13.78 7.61
C GLY A 111 9.08 -15.26 7.33
N ILE A 112 8.06 -15.96 6.84
CA ILE A 112 8.14 -17.38 6.45
C ILE A 112 9.21 -17.59 5.38
N MET A 113 9.22 -16.75 4.33
CA MET A 113 10.20 -16.85 3.25
C MET A 113 11.63 -16.61 3.74
N ALA A 114 11.83 -15.62 4.62
CA ALA A 114 13.14 -15.32 5.18
C ALA A 114 13.65 -16.47 6.04
N GLU A 115 12.81 -17.07 6.86
CA GLU A 115 13.17 -18.24 7.66
C GLU A 115 13.49 -19.45 6.80
N HIS A 116 12.70 -19.68 5.74
CA HIS A 116 12.98 -20.75 4.78
C HIS A 116 14.39 -20.61 4.17
N LEU A 117 14.80 -19.40 3.77
CA LEU A 117 16.13 -19.18 3.21
C LEU A 117 17.23 -19.35 4.26
N ARG A 118 17.06 -18.84 5.48
CA ARG A 118 18.02 -19.04 6.58
C ARG A 118 18.21 -20.51 6.90
N SER A 119 17.13 -21.29 6.86
CA SER A 119 17.17 -22.75 7.05
C SER A 119 17.89 -23.49 5.92
N ASN A 120 18.11 -22.85 4.77
CA ASN A 120 18.85 -23.37 3.63
C ASN A 120 20.26 -22.76 3.49
N GLY A 121 20.71 -22.00 4.49
CA GLY A 121 22.08 -21.46 4.57
C GLY A 121 22.26 -20.10 3.90
N PHE A 122 21.18 -19.41 3.47
CA PHE A 122 21.25 -18.09 2.89
C PHE A 122 20.87 -17.01 3.88
N SER A 123 21.66 -15.95 3.98
CA SER A 123 21.28 -14.79 4.78
C SER A 123 20.05 -14.14 4.20
N SER A 124 19.07 -13.85 5.02
CA SER A 124 17.84 -13.19 4.59
C SER A 124 17.17 -12.46 5.74
N ARG A 125 16.45 -11.38 5.40
CA ARG A 125 15.71 -10.54 6.34
C ARG A 125 14.38 -10.10 5.71
N SER A 126 13.30 -10.21 6.48
CA SER A 126 12.03 -9.59 6.09
C SER A 126 12.05 -8.09 6.38
N GLN A 127 11.52 -7.30 5.47
CA GLN A 127 11.47 -5.83 5.52
C GLN A 127 10.00 -5.42 5.53
N THR A 128 9.52 -4.95 6.67
CA THR A 128 8.10 -4.66 6.87
C THR A 128 7.86 -3.18 7.16
N ASN A 129 6.60 -2.77 7.21
CA ASN A 129 6.25 -1.40 7.60
C ASN A 129 6.58 -1.06 9.07
N ALA A 130 6.80 -2.07 9.93
CA ALA A 130 7.18 -1.86 11.32
C ALA A 130 8.67 -1.57 11.46
N ASP A 131 9.48 -2.30 10.69
CA ASP A 131 10.94 -2.13 10.64
C ASP A 131 11.47 -2.56 9.29
N SER A 132 12.30 -1.71 8.68
CA SER A 132 12.90 -1.95 7.37
C SER A 132 14.25 -1.25 7.24
N ASP A 133 15.21 -1.96 6.68
CA ASP A 133 16.53 -1.43 6.32
C ASP A 133 16.54 -0.80 4.92
N VAL A 134 15.45 -0.97 4.14
CA VAL A 134 15.36 -0.53 2.75
C VAL A 134 14.14 0.33 2.46
N VAL A 135 14.27 1.24 1.50
CA VAL A 135 13.17 2.04 0.95
C VAL A 135 12.42 1.20 -0.08
N HIS A 136 11.13 0.94 0.18
CA HIS A 136 10.35 -0.01 -0.63
C HIS A 136 10.07 0.48 -2.04
N ILE A 137 9.75 1.77 -2.23
CA ILE A 137 9.29 2.29 -3.53
C ILE A 137 10.25 2.03 -4.67
N PRO A 138 11.56 2.38 -4.56
CA PRO A 138 12.50 2.09 -5.63
C PRO A 138 12.57 0.60 -5.99
N LEU A 139 12.51 -0.26 -4.98
CA LEU A 139 12.61 -1.72 -5.18
C LEU A 139 11.38 -2.28 -5.92
N VAL A 140 10.18 -1.73 -5.65
CA VAL A 140 8.96 -2.10 -6.41
C VAL A 140 9.11 -1.73 -7.89
N LEU A 141 9.70 -0.56 -8.18
CA LEU A 141 9.93 -0.10 -9.55
C LEU A 141 10.96 -1.01 -10.26
N TRP A 142 12.08 -1.29 -9.60
CA TRP A 142 13.14 -2.15 -10.14
C TRP A 142 12.70 -3.60 -10.32
N ALA A 143 11.84 -4.10 -9.45
CA ALA A 143 11.28 -5.44 -9.56
C ALA A 143 10.16 -5.57 -10.62
N GLY A 144 9.86 -4.51 -11.38
CA GLY A 144 8.89 -4.53 -12.46
C GLY A 144 7.44 -4.67 -12.02
N LEU A 145 7.09 -4.26 -10.81
CA LEU A 145 5.76 -4.44 -10.24
C LEU A 145 4.83 -3.24 -10.44
N GLY A 146 5.29 -2.18 -11.07
CA GLY A 146 4.46 -1.02 -11.38
C GLY A 146 5.24 0.23 -11.71
N GLU A 147 4.54 1.35 -11.81
CA GLU A 147 5.08 2.69 -12.00
C GLU A 147 4.63 3.63 -10.88
N LEU A 148 5.44 4.64 -10.60
CA LEU A 148 5.14 5.62 -9.56
C LEU A 148 4.04 6.58 -10.01
N SER A 149 3.04 6.78 -9.16
CA SER A 149 1.86 7.59 -9.47
C SER A 149 1.96 9.03 -8.96
N ARG A 150 1.03 9.89 -9.41
CA ARG A 150 0.87 11.25 -8.86
C ARG A 150 0.44 11.26 -7.39
N ILE A 151 -0.11 10.17 -6.87
CA ILE A 151 -0.42 10.07 -5.43
C ILE A 151 0.84 10.32 -4.58
N GLY A 152 2.01 10.10 -5.19
CA GLY A 152 3.31 10.20 -4.52
C GLY A 152 3.55 9.03 -3.59
N GLU A 153 4.77 8.61 -3.43
CA GLU A 153 5.16 7.48 -2.56
C GLU A 153 4.24 6.23 -2.69
N LEU A 154 3.52 6.12 -3.80
CA LEU A 154 2.61 5.01 -4.11
C LEU A 154 2.81 4.56 -5.55
N VAL A 155 3.21 3.32 -5.71
CA VAL A 155 3.28 2.65 -7.01
C VAL A 155 1.90 2.15 -7.39
N LEU A 156 1.51 2.29 -8.65
CA LEU A 156 0.36 1.63 -9.22
C LEU A 156 0.81 0.42 -10.03
N ASN A 157 0.10 -0.66 -9.81
CA ASN A 157 0.23 -1.89 -10.59
C ASN A 157 -0.86 -1.92 -11.67
N PRO A 158 -0.60 -2.42 -12.89
CA PRO A 158 -1.58 -2.42 -13.97
C PRO A 158 -2.83 -3.28 -13.68
N PHE A 159 -2.75 -4.25 -12.78
CA PHE A 159 -3.86 -5.17 -12.43
C PHE A 159 -4.55 -4.78 -11.12
N ILE A 160 -3.77 -4.48 -10.09
CA ILE A 160 -4.27 -4.15 -8.74
C ILE A 160 -4.59 -2.65 -8.61
N GLY A 161 -4.03 -1.82 -9.49
CA GLY A 161 -4.13 -0.36 -9.35
C GLY A 161 -3.38 0.16 -8.10
N PRO A 162 -3.96 1.15 -7.40
CA PRO A 162 -3.32 1.76 -6.22
C PRO A 162 -3.53 1.00 -4.91
N ARG A 163 -4.39 -0.03 -4.87
CA ARG A 163 -4.85 -0.67 -3.62
C ARG A 163 -3.91 -1.76 -3.11
N LEU A 164 -2.62 -1.55 -3.18
CA LEU A 164 -1.60 -2.50 -2.77
C LEU A 164 -0.83 -2.03 -1.53
N LYS A 165 -0.26 -3.00 -0.84
CA LYS A 165 0.82 -2.82 0.12
C LYS A 165 2.00 -3.66 -0.30
N THR A 166 3.18 -3.18 0.03
CA THR A 166 4.43 -3.84 -0.30
C THR A 166 5.06 -4.45 0.93
N VAL A 167 5.62 -5.62 0.77
CA VAL A 167 6.55 -6.22 1.71
C VAL A 167 7.74 -6.75 0.93
N ILE A 168 8.89 -6.75 1.53
CA ILE A 168 10.14 -7.12 0.88
C ILE A 168 10.86 -8.13 1.75
N MET A 169 11.51 -9.10 1.11
CA MET A 169 12.53 -9.93 1.71
C MET A 169 13.86 -9.63 1.01
N THR A 170 14.89 -9.33 1.77
CA THR A 170 16.25 -9.15 1.25
C THR A 170 17.10 -10.38 1.51
N THR A 171 17.99 -10.74 0.58
CA THR A 171 18.81 -11.95 0.68
C THR A 171 20.11 -11.86 -0.13
N ASP A 172 21.08 -12.69 0.23
CA ASP A 172 22.31 -12.93 -0.53
C ASP A 172 22.21 -14.15 -1.48
N MET A 173 21.09 -14.90 -1.43
CA MET A 173 20.84 -16.01 -2.35
C MET A 173 20.91 -15.54 -3.80
N PRO A 174 21.67 -16.21 -4.69
CA PRO A 174 21.70 -15.87 -6.11
C PRO A 174 20.34 -15.98 -6.77
N LEU A 175 19.85 -14.89 -7.36
CA LEU A 175 18.52 -14.80 -8.00
C LEU A 175 18.60 -14.15 -9.38
N GLU A 176 17.80 -14.66 -10.32
CA GLU A 176 17.52 -13.96 -11.58
C GLU A 176 16.61 -12.75 -11.28
N ILE A 177 16.97 -11.60 -11.85
CA ILE A 177 16.22 -10.35 -11.62
C ILE A 177 15.20 -10.08 -12.71
N ASP A 178 14.10 -9.44 -12.32
CA ASP A 178 13.10 -8.91 -13.24
C ASP A 178 13.52 -7.53 -13.78
N LYS A 179 12.74 -7.01 -14.73
CA LYS A 179 13.00 -5.70 -15.33
C LYS A 179 11.87 -4.72 -15.01
N PRO A 180 12.17 -3.43 -14.85
CA PRO A 180 11.15 -2.40 -14.73
C PRO A 180 10.16 -2.44 -15.89
N ILE A 181 8.91 -2.06 -15.62
CA ILE A 181 7.84 -2.00 -16.60
C ILE A 181 7.43 -0.55 -16.89
N ASP A 182 6.96 -0.32 -18.10
CA ASP A 182 6.30 0.91 -18.52
C ASP A 182 4.94 0.55 -19.14
N PHE A 183 3.85 0.83 -18.43
CA PHE A 183 2.50 0.70 -18.96
C PHE A 183 1.86 2.07 -19.23
N GLY A 184 2.66 3.13 -19.25
CA GLY A 184 2.28 4.49 -19.60
C GLY A 184 1.55 5.25 -18.50
N LEU A 185 1.76 4.89 -17.24
CA LEU A 185 1.18 5.57 -16.09
C LEU A 185 1.67 7.00 -15.97
N GLN A 186 2.94 7.28 -16.31
CA GLN A 186 3.51 8.61 -16.19
C GLN A 186 2.69 9.62 -17.02
N LYS A 187 2.40 9.27 -18.27
CA LYS A 187 1.57 10.10 -19.16
C LYS A 187 0.13 10.20 -18.68
N PHE A 188 -0.42 9.13 -18.12
CA PHE A 188 -1.75 9.16 -17.52
C PHE A 188 -1.80 10.12 -16.34
N CYS A 189 -0.90 9.97 -15.37
CA CYS A 189 -0.88 10.78 -14.15
C CYS A 189 -0.55 12.25 -14.40
N SER A 190 0.23 12.59 -15.45
CA SER A 190 0.53 13.98 -15.80
C SER A 190 -0.71 14.76 -16.24
N SER A 191 -1.77 14.08 -16.73
CA SER A 191 -2.98 14.70 -17.24
C SER A 191 -4.23 14.47 -16.39
N CYS A 192 -4.25 13.47 -15.51
CA CYS A 192 -5.46 13.04 -14.80
C CYS A 192 -5.84 13.95 -13.63
N PHE A 193 -4.92 14.27 -12.73
CA PHE A 193 -5.09 15.10 -11.51
C PHE A 193 -6.23 14.70 -10.55
N LYS A 194 -7.03 13.65 -10.80
CA LYS A 194 -8.20 13.32 -10.00
C LYS A 194 -7.86 13.09 -8.53
N CYS A 195 -6.75 12.41 -8.23
CA CYS A 195 -6.30 12.19 -6.86
C CYS A 195 -5.92 13.51 -6.13
N ALA A 196 -5.32 14.47 -6.83
CA ALA A 196 -5.00 15.77 -6.27
C ALA A 196 -6.27 16.62 -6.06
N ARG A 197 -7.20 16.59 -7.03
CA ARG A 197 -8.49 17.28 -6.95
C ARG A 197 -9.34 16.79 -5.77
N GLU A 198 -9.35 15.48 -5.52
CA GLU A 198 -10.17 14.86 -4.49
C GLU A 198 -9.46 14.78 -3.12
N CYS A 199 -8.20 15.20 -3.03
CA CYS A 199 -7.48 15.18 -1.76
C CYS A 199 -8.08 16.18 -0.76
N PRO A 200 -8.64 15.73 0.38
CA PRO A 200 -9.35 16.60 1.31
C PRO A 200 -8.45 17.62 2.00
N CYS A 201 -7.17 17.33 2.12
CA CYS A 201 -6.19 18.23 2.73
C CYS A 201 -5.22 18.86 1.72
N ASN A 202 -5.44 18.69 0.41
CA ASN A 202 -4.59 19.24 -0.65
C ASN A 202 -3.11 18.88 -0.52
N ALA A 203 -2.83 17.63 -0.15
CA ALA A 203 -1.47 17.13 0.08
C ALA A 203 -0.82 16.50 -1.16
N ILE A 204 -1.56 16.31 -2.24
CA ILE A 204 -1.02 15.71 -3.47
C ILE A 204 -0.59 16.81 -4.43
N SER A 205 0.60 16.66 -4.98
CA SER A 205 1.22 17.66 -5.86
C SER A 205 0.40 17.93 -7.12
N TRP A 206 0.20 19.22 -7.40
CA TRP A 206 -0.31 19.73 -8.69
C TRP A 206 0.82 20.13 -9.65
N GLY A 207 2.06 20.17 -9.14
CA GLY A 207 3.24 20.54 -9.90
C GLY A 207 3.89 19.37 -10.62
N ASP A 208 5.10 19.63 -11.10
CA ASP A 208 5.94 18.66 -11.76
C ASP A 208 6.58 17.67 -10.76
N LYS A 209 7.25 16.68 -11.29
CA LYS A 209 8.07 15.77 -10.49
C LYS A 209 9.32 16.48 -10.01
N ILE A 210 9.78 16.05 -8.84
CA ILE A 210 11.07 16.46 -8.29
C ILE A 210 11.89 15.24 -7.92
N MET A 211 13.21 15.39 -7.89
CA MET A 211 14.11 14.37 -7.37
C MET A 211 13.99 14.32 -5.84
N PHE A 212 13.70 13.15 -5.29
CA PHE A 212 13.58 12.93 -3.86
C PHE A 212 13.98 11.49 -3.52
N ASN A 213 14.79 11.29 -2.49
CA ASN A 213 15.29 9.97 -2.08
C ASN A 213 15.89 9.12 -3.22
N GLY A 214 16.55 9.76 -4.19
CA GLY A 214 17.24 9.07 -5.28
C GLY A 214 16.37 8.72 -6.48
N TYR A 215 15.10 9.16 -6.54
CA TYR A 215 14.20 8.94 -7.68
C TYR A 215 13.25 10.13 -7.91
N GLU A 216 12.80 10.28 -9.16
CA GLU A 216 11.83 11.32 -9.52
C GLU A 216 10.42 10.96 -9.12
N MET A 217 9.71 11.87 -8.47
CA MET A 217 8.35 11.66 -8.02
C MET A 217 7.53 12.94 -7.97
N TRP A 218 6.21 12.83 -8.06
CA TRP A 218 5.31 13.89 -7.59
C TRP A 218 5.32 13.86 -6.07
N LYS A 219 6.12 14.72 -5.45
CA LYS A 219 6.32 14.73 -3.99
C LYS A 219 5.04 15.19 -3.30
N PRO A 220 4.40 14.34 -2.48
CA PRO A 220 3.27 14.77 -1.66
C PRO A 220 3.74 15.51 -0.42
N ASP A 221 2.87 16.35 0.13
CA ASP A 221 3.03 16.88 1.49
C ASP A 221 2.61 15.79 2.48
N VAL A 222 3.58 14.98 2.88
CA VAL A 222 3.34 13.83 3.77
C VAL A 222 2.95 14.26 5.18
N GLU A 223 3.42 15.44 5.63
CA GLU A 223 3.07 15.98 6.93
C GLU A 223 1.60 16.38 6.96
N ARG A 224 1.15 17.16 6.00
CA ARG A 224 -0.25 17.56 5.84
C ARG A 224 -1.17 16.34 5.74
N CYS A 225 -0.80 15.37 4.93
CA CYS A 225 -1.54 14.12 4.81
C CYS A 225 -1.62 13.37 6.15
N THR A 226 -0.51 13.28 6.87
CA THR A 226 -0.45 12.57 8.15
C THR A 226 -1.27 13.28 9.21
N ARG A 227 -1.17 14.60 9.32
CA ARG A 227 -1.99 15.41 10.26
C ARG A 227 -3.48 15.19 10.00
N TYR A 228 -3.94 15.28 8.75
CA TYR A 228 -5.32 15.01 8.39
C TYR A 228 -5.76 13.61 8.83
N ARG A 229 -4.97 12.58 8.55
CA ARG A 229 -5.28 11.20 8.91
C ARG A 229 -5.35 10.97 10.42
N LEU A 230 -4.52 11.61 11.19
CA LEU A 230 -4.49 11.48 12.66
C LEU A 230 -5.64 12.20 13.34
N THR A 231 -6.09 13.32 12.78
CA THR A 231 -7.16 14.15 13.34
C THR A 231 -8.53 13.79 12.83
N ASN A 232 -8.64 12.84 11.90
CA ASN A 232 -9.92 12.34 11.41
C ASN A 232 -10.70 11.68 12.55
N GLN A 233 -11.83 12.28 12.93
CA GLN A 233 -12.64 11.82 14.07
C GLN A 233 -13.34 10.49 13.84
N LYS A 234 -13.66 10.17 12.58
CA LYS A 234 -14.34 8.92 12.19
C LYS A 234 -13.40 7.72 12.06
N GLY A 235 -12.10 7.94 12.08
CA GLY A 235 -11.11 6.86 11.98
C GLY A 235 -9.70 7.33 11.71
N LEU A 236 -8.74 6.41 11.84
CA LEU A 236 -7.34 6.64 11.50
C LEU A 236 -7.14 6.20 10.05
N ALA A 237 -7.01 7.09 9.17
CA ALA A 237 -6.64 6.98 7.77
C ALA A 237 -7.66 7.63 6.85
N CYS A 238 -7.29 7.77 5.59
CA CYS A 238 -8.14 8.38 4.57
C CYS A 238 -8.30 7.44 3.36
N GLY A 239 -7.24 7.21 2.58
CA GLY A 239 -7.29 6.34 1.38
C GLY A 239 -8.09 6.91 0.21
N ARG A 240 -8.59 8.15 0.31
CA ARG A 240 -9.43 8.74 -0.73
C ARG A 240 -8.73 8.84 -2.08
N CYS A 241 -7.46 9.17 -2.12
CA CYS A 241 -6.66 9.24 -3.33
C CYS A 241 -6.56 7.89 -4.07
N MET A 242 -6.49 6.79 -3.33
CA MET A 242 -6.50 5.44 -3.91
C MET A 242 -7.88 5.07 -4.43
N LYS A 243 -8.93 5.31 -3.63
CA LYS A 243 -10.31 5.01 -4.01
C LYS A 243 -10.75 5.75 -5.25
N THR A 244 -10.48 7.05 -5.31
CA THR A 244 -10.91 7.91 -6.42
C THR A 244 -10.09 7.71 -7.70
N CYS A 245 -8.99 6.96 -7.65
CA CYS A 245 -8.15 6.74 -8.82
C CYS A 245 -8.92 5.97 -9.91
N PRO A 246 -8.97 6.48 -11.16
CA PRO A 246 -9.64 5.77 -12.26
C PRO A 246 -9.07 4.38 -12.54
N LEU A 247 -7.82 4.14 -12.11
CA LEU A 247 -7.16 2.84 -12.23
C LEU A 247 -7.44 1.89 -11.06
N ASN A 248 -8.26 2.30 -10.08
CA ASN A 248 -8.75 1.42 -9.04
C ASN A 248 -9.89 0.54 -9.57
N LYS A 249 -9.55 -0.42 -10.42
CA LYS A 249 -10.50 -1.33 -11.10
C LYS A 249 -10.05 -2.78 -10.92
N VAL A 250 -11.00 -3.67 -11.14
CA VAL A 250 -10.72 -5.09 -11.29
C VAL A 250 -10.52 -5.38 -12.78
N VAL A 251 -9.30 -5.72 -13.16
CA VAL A 251 -8.92 -6.03 -14.55
C VAL A 251 -8.73 -7.53 -14.68
N THR A 252 -9.83 -8.25 -14.86
CA THR A 252 -9.86 -9.70 -15.06
C THR A 252 -10.69 -10.03 -16.31
N TRP A 253 -10.58 -11.24 -16.80
CA TRP A 253 -11.41 -11.71 -17.92
C TRP A 253 -12.90 -11.71 -17.59
N GLU A 254 -13.27 -11.88 -16.34
CA GLU A 254 -14.65 -11.85 -15.84
C GLU A 254 -15.12 -10.43 -15.51
N GLY A 255 -14.20 -9.46 -15.53
CA GLY A 255 -14.50 -8.05 -15.24
C GLY A 255 -15.32 -7.36 -16.32
N PRO A 256 -15.84 -6.15 -16.05
CA PRO A 256 -16.65 -5.38 -16.98
C PRO A 256 -15.94 -5.15 -18.31
N LEU A 257 -16.64 -5.35 -19.43
CA LEU A 257 -16.10 -5.19 -20.79
C LEU A 257 -15.46 -3.81 -20.99
N MET A 258 -16.10 -2.75 -20.50
CA MET A 258 -15.58 -1.38 -20.59
C MET A 258 -14.21 -1.22 -19.91
N THR A 259 -14.03 -1.84 -18.74
CA THR A 259 -12.74 -1.84 -18.03
C THR A 259 -11.66 -2.57 -18.83
N ARG A 260 -12.01 -3.70 -19.43
CA ARG A 260 -11.10 -4.50 -20.27
C ARG A 260 -10.67 -3.73 -21.51
N VAL A 261 -11.64 -3.12 -22.22
CA VAL A 261 -11.37 -2.29 -23.42
C VAL A 261 -10.54 -1.07 -23.06
N ALA A 262 -10.86 -0.37 -21.97
CA ALA A 262 -10.10 0.79 -21.52
C ALA A 262 -8.65 0.42 -21.15
N SER A 263 -8.45 -0.72 -20.49
CA SER A 263 -7.11 -1.24 -20.15
C SER A 263 -6.33 -1.61 -21.42
N TRP A 264 -6.97 -2.31 -22.36
CA TRP A 264 -6.35 -2.69 -23.62
C TRP A 264 -5.93 -1.45 -24.45
N LEU A 265 -6.82 -0.47 -24.61
CA LEU A 265 -6.51 0.81 -25.27
C LEU A 265 -5.37 1.55 -24.57
N GLY A 266 -5.39 1.60 -23.23
CA GLY A 266 -4.35 2.23 -22.42
C GLY A 266 -2.96 1.62 -22.63
N ILE A 267 -2.88 0.34 -22.88
CA ILE A 267 -1.62 -0.37 -23.11
C ILE A 267 -1.18 -0.27 -24.57
N ASN A 268 -2.09 -0.54 -25.51
CA ASN A 268 -1.76 -0.73 -26.93
C ASN A 268 -1.86 0.55 -27.79
N ALA A 269 -2.72 1.50 -27.41
CA ALA A 269 -2.92 2.74 -28.13
C ALA A 269 -2.37 3.96 -27.35
N ARG A 270 -1.12 3.89 -26.93
CA ARG A 270 -0.46 4.91 -26.09
C ARG A 270 -0.49 6.32 -26.69
N PHE A 271 -0.46 6.45 -28.02
CA PHE A 271 -0.49 7.73 -28.70
C PHE A 271 -1.84 8.46 -28.57
N LEU A 272 -2.93 7.72 -28.33
CA LEU A 272 -4.27 8.28 -28.10
C LEU A 272 -4.50 8.77 -26.66
N LYS A 273 -3.60 8.47 -25.72
CA LYS A 273 -3.77 8.83 -24.30
C LYS A 273 -4.12 10.28 -24.03
N PRO A 274 -3.49 11.29 -24.68
CA PRO A 274 -3.83 12.69 -24.43
C PRO A 274 -5.31 13.02 -24.67
N ALA A 275 -5.92 12.38 -25.65
CA ALA A 275 -7.35 12.55 -25.96
C ALA A 275 -8.26 11.67 -25.09
N ILE A 276 -7.83 10.43 -24.82
CA ILE A 276 -8.64 9.44 -24.09
C ILE A 276 -8.69 9.74 -22.59
N ILE A 277 -7.60 10.23 -21.98
CA ILE A 277 -7.52 10.43 -20.53
C ILE A 277 -8.57 11.40 -20.01
N PRO A 278 -8.77 12.60 -20.58
CA PRO A 278 -9.83 13.52 -20.13
C PRO A 278 -11.22 12.90 -20.23
N ILE A 279 -11.50 12.18 -21.30
CA ILE A 279 -12.78 11.50 -21.52
C ILE A 279 -12.98 10.39 -20.49
N ALA A 280 -11.95 9.58 -20.25
CA ALA A 280 -12.00 8.50 -19.26
C ALA A 280 -12.20 9.04 -17.83
N VAL A 281 -11.54 10.14 -17.48
CA VAL A 281 -11.71 10.79 -16.18
C VAL A 281 -13.11 11.38 -16.03
N TRP A 282 -13.62 12.05 -17.07
CA TRP A 282 -14.99 12.58 -17.09
C TRP A 282 -16.03 11.45 -16.95
N LEU A 283 -15.85 10.35 -17.67
CA LEU A 283 -16.74 9.19 -17.58
C LEU A 283 -16.68 8.53 -16.19
N ASP A 284 -15.50 8.44 -15.62
CA ASP A 284 -15.28 7.92 -14.26
C ASP A 284 -15.97 8.79 -13.19
N ASP A 285 -15.96 10.12 -13.38
CA ASP A 285 -16.69 11.07 -12.53
C ASP A 285 -18.21 10.93 -12.72
N TRP A 286 -18.67 10.82 -13.95
CA TRP A 286 -20.09 10.64 -14.26
C TRP A 286 -20.66 9.34 -13.71
N LEU A 287 -19.89 8.26 -13.75
CA LEU A 287 -20.25 6.98 -13.15
C LEU A 287 -20.20 7.00 -11.61
N GLY A 288 -19.75 8.09 -10.99
CA GLY A 288 -19.71 8.24 -9.54
C GLY A 288 -18.61 7.42 -8.86
N HIS A 289 -17.58 7.02 -9.58
CA HIS A 289 -16.45 6.32 -8.98
C HIS A 289 -15.69 7.23 -8.01
N GLY A 290 -15.34 6.69 -6.84
CA GLY A 290 -14.72 7.45 -5.74
C GLY A 290 -15.73 8.00 -4.74
N ILE A 291 -17.03 7.97 -5.04
CA ILE A 291 -18.10 8.32 -4.09
C ILE A 291 -18.28 7.15 -3.10
N ARG A 292 -18.70 7.49 -1.88
CA ARG A 292 -19.03 6.50 -0.87
C ARG A 292 -20.11 5.54 -1.36
N ASN A 293 -19.86 4.24 -1.21
CA ASN A 293 -20.81 3.19 -1.59
C ASN A 293 -21.17 2.30 -0.40
N PRO A 294 -22.30 2.57 0.29
CA PRO A 294 -22.73 1.78 1.45
C PRO A 294 -22.96 0.30 1.14
N LEU A 295 -23.35 -0.03 -0.08
CA LEU A 295 -23.58 -1.42 -0.51
C LEU A 295 -22.30 -2.28 -0.46
N LYS A 296 -21.14 -1.66 -0.50
CA LYS A 296 -19.85 -2.34 -0.41
C LYS A 296 -19.39 -2.61 1.03
N LYS A 297 -20.18 -2.17 2.01
CA LYS A 297 -19.91 -2.38 3.45
C LYS A 297 -20.72 -3.54 4.05
N TRP A 298 -20.96 -4.56 3.27
CA TRP A 298 -21.76 -5.73 3.67
C TRP A 298 -21.20 -6.48 4.90
N TRP A 299 -19.93 -6.27 5.25
CA TRP A 299 -19.26 -6.86 6.43
C TRP A 299 -19.55 -6.13 7.75
N LEU A 300 -20.27 -5.01 7.71
CA LEU A 300 -20.69 -4.27 8.91
C LEU A 300 -22.18 -4.49 9.19
N ASP A 301 -22.51 -4.72 10.45
CA ASP A 301 -23.91 -4.81 10.89
C ASP A 301 -24.57 -3.44 10.89
N LEU A 302 -23.81 -2.41 11.24
CA LEU A 302 -24.27 -1.03 11.28
C LEU A 302 -23.28 -0.12 10.54
N GLU A 303 -23.82 0.91 9.95
CA GLU A 303 -23.08 2.00 9.33
C GLU A 303 -23.49 3.33 9.97
N ILE A 304 -22.53 4.22 10.21
CA ILE A 304 -22.80 5.57 10.67
C ILE A 304 -22.84 6.49 9.46
N VAL A 305 -24.02 7.05 9.19
CA VAL A 305 -24.25 8.06 8.14
C VAL A 305 -24.82 9.30 8.80
N ASP A 306 -24.14 10.43 8.63
CA ASP A 306 -24.53 11.72 9.21
C ASP A 306 -24.82 11.65 10.73
N GLY A 307 -23.98 10.91 11.45
CA GLY A 307 -24.07 10.72 12.88
C GLY A 307 -25.11 9.68 13.35
N ASN A 308 -25.90 9.13 12.43
CA ASN A 308 -26.92 8.13 12.74
C ASN A 308 -26.44 6.72 12.39
N ALA A 309 -26.70 5.75 13.28
CA ALA A 309 -26.48 4.34 13.00
C ALA A 309 -27.60 3.82 12.10
N ILE A 310 -27.25 3.31 10.94
CA ILE A 310 -28.21 2.71 10.00
C ILE A 310 -27.73 1.31 9.60
N HIS A 311 -28.67 0.45 9.24
CA HIS A 311 -28.33 -0.83 8.62
C HIS A 311 -27.80 -0.61 7.20
N PRO A 312 -26.74 -1.35 6.78
CA PRO A 312 -26.30 -1.32 5.40
C PRO A 312 -27.43 -1.77 4.49
N ARG A 313 -27.49 -1.22 3.27
CA ARG A 313 -28.53 -1.55 2.28
C ARG A 313 -28.55 -3.03 1.92
N LYS A 314 -27.37 -3.65 1.92
CA LYS A 314 -27.18 -5.07 1.76
C LYS A 314 -27.02 -5.70 3.13
N GLY A 315 -27.79 -6.76 3.40
CA GLY A 315 -27.74 -7.45 4.70
C GLY A 315 -26.35 -7.96 5.03
N VAL A 316 -26.06 -8.04 6.32
CA VAL A 316 -24.89 -8.73 6.83
C VAL A 316 -25.11 -10.23 6.70
N ASN A 317 -24.07 -11.00 6.52
CA ASN A 317 -24.13 -12.46 6.42
C ASN A 317 -24.98 -13.00 5.26
N GLU A 318 -25.14 -12.26 4.17
CA GLU A 318 -25.74 -12.82 2.94
C GLU A 318 -24.96 -14.03 2.39
N ARG A 319 -23.75 -14.26 2.91
CA ARG A 319 -22.93 -15.43 2.63
C ARG A 319 -23.19 -16.61 3.55
N ASP A 320 -24.08 -16.47 4.52
CA ASP A 320 -24.41 -17.58 5.42
C ASP A 320 -24.94 -18.76 4.60
N LEU A 321 -24.35 -19.92 4.85
CA LEU A 321 -24.84 -21.17 4.31
C LEU A 321 -26.21 -21.45 4.89
N ASN A 322 -27.24 -21.39 4.10
CA ASN A 322 -28.60 -21.79 4.39
C ASN A 322 -29.17 -21.30 5.75
N LEU A 323 -29.60 -20.05 5.77
CA LEU A 323 -30.21 -19.42 6.94
C LEU A 323 -31.47 -20.19 7.51
N LYS A 324 -32.10 -21.01 6.67
CA LYS A 324 -33.32 -21.78 7.04
C LYS A 324 -33.00 -23.06 7.85
N HIS A 325 -31.74 -23.50 7.84
CA HIS A 325 -31.33 -24.76 8.48
C HIS A 325 -30.49 -24.55 9.73
N LYS A 326 -30.66 -23.41 10.40
CA LYS A 326 -30.06 -23.19 11.71
C LYS A 326 -30.77 -24.05 12.76
N ILE A 327 -29.95 -24.70 13.59
CA ILE A 327 -30.47 -25.52 14.71
C ILE A 327 -30.18 -24.85 16.05
N ASP A 328 -30.96 -25.18 17.05
CA ASP A 328 -30.71 -24.75 18.43
C ASP A 328 -29.32 -25.29 18.86
N PRO A 329 -28.44 -24.48 19.48
CA PRO A 329 -27.15 -24.93 20.01
C PRO A 329 -27.25 -26.16 20.93
N LYS A 330 -28.34 -26.33 21.65
CA LYS A 330 -28.60 -27.50 22.50
C LYS A 330 -28.70 -28.81 21.70
N ASN A 331 -29.09 -28.73 20.44
CA ASN A 331 -29.24 -29.87 19.53
C ASN A 331 -27.98 -30.07 18.66
N GLN A 332 -26.95 -29.24 18.84
CA GLN A 332 -25.70 -29.33 18.09
C GLN A 332 -24.93 -30.59 18.55
N LYS A 333 -24.51 -31.38 17.58
CA LYS A 333 -23.77 -32.65 17.83
C LYS A 333 -22.28 -32.47 18.11
N ILE A 334 -21.80 -31.23 18.12
CA ILE A 334 -20.40 -30.87 18.40
C ILE A 334 -20.26 -30.44 19.86
N ALA A 335 -19.14 -30.75 20.52
CA ALA A 335 -18.86 -30.31 21.88
C ALA A 335 -18.92 -28.77 21.98
N TYR A 336 -19.67 -28.27 22.92
CA TYR A 336 -19.93 -26.86 23.13
C TYR A 336 -19.30 -26.41 24.46
N TYR A 337 -18.39 -25.45 24.40
CA TYR A 337 -17.75 -24.90 25.58
C TYR A 337 -18.37 -23.55 25.94
N HIS A 338 -18.75 -23.39 27.19
CA HIS A 338 -19.26 -22.13 27.71
C HIS A 338 -18.15 -21.06 27.71
N ALA A 339 -18.52 -19.80 27.46
CA ALA A 339 -17.58 -18.67 27.43
C ALA A 339 -16.73 -18.53 28.70
N SER A 340 -17.26 -18.95 29.87
CA SER A 340 -16.52 -18.94 31.13
C SER A 340 -15.35 -19.95 31.20
N ALA A 341 -15.32 -20.93 30.29
CA ALA A 341 -14.21 -21.87 30.15
C ALA A 341 -13.05 -21.33 29.29
N MET A 342 -13.25 -20.16 28.64
CA MET A 342 -12.22 -19.50 27.86
C MET A 342 -11.28 -18.70 28.76
N PRO A 343 -9.97 -18.73 28.52
CA PRO A 343 -9.03 -17.89 29.26
C PRO A 343 -9.36 -16.40 29.05
N PRO A 344 -9.21 -15.55 30.08
CA PRO A 344 -9.44 -14.13 29.95
C PRO A 344 -8.45 -13.51 28.93
N PRO A 345 -8.89 -12.50 28.13
CA PRO A 345 -8.00 -11.84 27.17
C PRO A 345 -6.91 -11.07 27.92
N ASN A 346 -5.65 -11.50 27.76
CA ASN A 346 -4.46 -10.83 28.30
C ASN A 346 -4.05 -9.60 27.45
N ALA A 347 -4.98 -8.84 26.94
CA ALA A 347 -4.68 -7.67 26.12
C ALA A 347 -4.28 -6.48 26.99
N LYS A 348 -3.00 -6.17 27.06
CA LYS A 348 -2.58 -4.80 27.41
C LYS A 348 -3.14 -3.85 26.36
N ILE A 349 -3.72 -2.75 26.82
CA ILE A 349 -4.33 -1.71 25.98
C ILE A 349 -3.36 -1.29 24.88
N PRO A 350 -3.77 -1.28 23.60
CA PRO A 350 -2.92 -0.82 22.51
C PRO A 350 -2.52 0.65 22.73
N ILE A 351 -1.36 1.03 22.20
CA ILE A 351 -0.90 2.41 22.23
C ILE A 351 -1.95 3.30 21.54
N LEU A 352 -2.65 4.09 22.33
CA LEU A 352 -3.60 5.05 21.83
C LEU A 352 -2.82 6.26 21.26
N ILE A 353 -3.11 6.59 20.01
CA ILE A 353 -2.63 7.86 19.45
C ILE A 353 -3.36 8.99 20.19
N ASN A 354 -2.60 9.88 20.79
CA ASN A 354 -3.19 11.00 21.50
C ASN A 354 -3.71 12.04 20.48
N ARG A 355 -4.96 11.88 20.11
CA ARG A 355 -5.67 12.76 19.17
C ARG A 355 -5.80 14.19 19.69
N ASP A 356 -6.03 14.34 21.00
CA ASP A 356 -6.19 15.66 21.61
C ASP A 356 -4.90 16.47 21.51
N LYS A 357 -3.74 15.80 21.67
CA LYS A 357 -2.45 16.44 21.44
C LYS A 357 -2.27 16.83 19.98
N ALA A 358 -2.62 15.98 19.05
CA ALA A 358 -2.54 16.26 17.60
C ALA A 358 -3.48 17.41 17.19
N LEU A 359 -4.67 17.48 17.79
CA LEU A 359 -5.63 18.57 17.52
C LEU A 359 -5.20 19.93 18.13
N LYS A 360 -4.44 19.91 19.24
CA LYS A 360 -3.92 21.12 19.87
C LYS A 360 -2.66 21.67 19.21
N ASP A 361 -2.07 20.94 18.29
CA ASP A 361 -0.89 21.40 17.55
C ASP A 361 -1.28 22.60 16.68
N LYS A 362 -0.67 23.75 16.97
CA LYS A 362 -0.97 25.00 16.27
C LYS A 362 -0.60 24.99 14.78
N ASP A 363 0.30 24.09 14.40
CA ASP A 363 0.71 23.90 13.01
C ASP A 363 -0.24 23.00 12.23
N LEU A 364 -1.33 22.55 12.85
CA LEU A 364 -2.35 21.77 12.17
C LEU A 364 -3.03 22.62 11.10
N ILE A 365 -2.89 22.23 9.85
CA ILE A 365 -3.31 23.06 8.74
C ILE A 365 -4.83 23.11 8.62
N GLU A 366 -5.49 21.98 8.75
CA GLU A 366 -6.94 21.90 8.65
C GLU A 366 -7.45 20.54 9.17
N THR A 367 -8.48 20.53 9.99
CA THR A 367 -9.17 19.28 10.37
C THR A 367 -10.18 18.87 9.28
N PRO A 368 -10.64 17.61 9.24
CA PRO A 368 -11.69 17.19 8.33
C PRO A 368 -12.96 18.03 8.41
N ASP A 369 -13.39 18.41 9.62
CA ASP A 369 -14.60 19.20 9.82
C ASP A 369 -14.43 20.65 9.36
N GLN A 370 -13.24 21.21 9.54
CA GLN A 370 -12.89 22.53 9.00
C GLN A 370 -12.90 22.51 7.47
N ALA A 371 -12.35 21.47 6.85
CA ALA A 371 -12.36 21.31 5.40
C ALA A 371 -13.79 21.18 4.87
N LEU A 372 -14.63 20.39 5.50
CA LEU A 372 -16.04 20.24 5.14
C LEU A 372 -16.81 21.55 5.32
N SER A 373 -16.59 22.26 6.44
CA SER A 373 -17.22 23.55 6.72
C SER A 373 -16.82 24.62 5.70
N ARG A 374 -15.55 24.65 5.31
CA ARG A 374 -15.03 25.58 4.29
C ARG A 374 -15.68 25.32 2.93
N VAL A 375 -15.79 24.06 2.52
CA VAL A 375 -16.43 23.69 1.26
C VAL A 375 -17.92 24.02 1.27
N ALA A 376 -18.60 23.77 2.39
CA ALA A 376 -20.03 24.09 2.55
C ALA A 376 -20.31 25.59 2.50
N LYS A 377 -19.37 26.42 2.96
CA LYS A 377 -19.44 27.91 2.88
C LYS A 377 -19.11 28.47 1.49
N GLY A 378 -18.76 27.61 0.53
CA GLY A 378 -18.33 28.06 -0.81
C GLY A 378 -16.95 28.73 -0.82
N GLU A 379 -16.21 28.63 0.28
CA GLU A 379 -14.84 29.14 0.37
C GLU A 379 -13.93 28.31 -0.55
N GLY A 380 -13.13 28.97 -1.34
CA GLY A 380 -12.30 28.34 -2.37
C GLY A 380 -11.39 27.26 -1.83
N LYS A 381 -11.02 26.31 -2.67
CA LYS A 381 -10.01 25.29 -2.36
C LYS A 381 -8.71 25.98 -1.94
N PRO A 382 -7.98 25.45 -0.94
CA PRO A 382 -6.65 25.97 -0.60
C PRO A 382 -5.77 25.95 -1.86
N LYS A 383 -4.78 26.86 -1.92
CA LYS A 383 -3.82 26.91 -3.02
C LYS A 383 -3.29 25.50 -3.31
N HIS A 384 -3.19 25.17 -4.58
CA HIS A 384 -2.62 23.89 -5.00
C HIS A 384 -1.22 23.74 -4.41
N TYR A 385 -0.99 22.60 -3.79
CA TYR A 385 0.35 22.29 -3.28
C TYR A 385 1.29 22.03 -4.44
N ILE A 386 2.35 22.81 -4.52
CA ILE A 386 3.46 22.61 -5.45
C ILE A 386 4.71 22.47 -4.58
N PRO A 387 5.39 21.32 -4.62
CA PRO A 387 6.60 21.12 -3.82
C PRO A 387 7.71 22.04 -4.32
N THR A 388 8.47 22.61 -3.41
CA THR A 388 9.69 23.34 -3.75
C THR A 388 10.73 22.32 -4.22
N PRO A 389 11.40 22.55 -5.37
CA PRO A 389 12.53 21.72 -5.79
C PRO A 389 13.59 21.72 -4.70
N ILE A 390 14.12 20.55 -4.37
CA ILE A 390 15.28 20.45 -3.47
C ILE A 390 16.48 21.07 -4.20
N ASP A 391 17.26 21.89 -3.50
CA ASP A 391 18.48 22.47 -4.05
C ASP A 391 19.41 21.33 -4.53
N LYS A 392 19.86 21.43 -5.78
CA LYS A 392 20.79 20.45 -6.36
C LYS A 392 22.06 20.29 -5.52
N ASN A 393 22.48 21.34 -4.80
CA ASN A 393 23.63 21.29 -3.93
C ASN A 393 23.42 20.41 -2.70
N GLU A 394 22.21 20.32 -2.14
CA GLU A 394 21.89 19.40 -1.05
C GLU A 394 21.94 17.92 -1.50
N LEU A 395 21.68 17.66 -2.79
CA LEU A 395 21.73 16.33 -3.36
C LEU A 395 23.17 15.85 -3.60
N ASP A 396 24.12 16.78 -3.79
CA ASP A 396 25.53 16.47 -4.12
C ASP A 396 26.39 16.12 -2.89
N HIS A 397 25.92 16.36 -1.69
CA HIS A 397 26.67 16.07 -0.46
C HIS A 397 26.58 14.59 -0.01
N ASP A 398 25.70 13.80 -0.57
CA ASP A 398 25.56 12.37 -0.26
C ASP A 398 26.32 11.52 -1.30
N SER A 399 27.48 10.98 -0.91
CA SER A 399 28.29 10.10 -1.78
C SER A 399 27.52 8.87 -2.29
N SER A 400 26.55 8.36 -1.52
CA SER A 400 25.68 7.25 -1.94
C SER A 400 24.81 7.61 -3.14
N ARG A 401 24.47 8.90 -3.32
CA ARG A 401 23.70 9.39 -4.47
C ARG A 401 24.55 9.53 -5.73
N LYS A 402 25.84 9.82 -5.59
CA LYS A 402 26.78 9.82 -6.73
C LYS A 402 26.97 8.41 -7.29
N GLU A 403 27.04 7.41 -6.43
CA GLU A 403 27.08 6.01 -6.84
C GLU A 403 25.78 5.59 -7.55
N ALA A 404 24.62 5.98 -7.02
CA ALA A 404 23.33 5.71 -7.64
C ALA A 404 23.18 6.38 -9.02
N SER A 405 23.65 7.62 -9.19
CA SER A 405 23.61 8.31 -10.49
C SER A 405 24.50 7.64 -11.52
N SER A 406 25.60 6.99 -11.12
CA SER A 406 26.45 6.21 -12.01
C SER A 406 25.81 4.90 -12.49
N TRP A 407 24.85 4.38 -11.76
CA TRP A 407 24.07 3.19 -12.13
C TRP A 407 23.06 3.46 -13.25
N TRP A 408 22.52 4.67 -13.31
CA TRP A 408 21.49 5.07 -14.29
C TRP A 408 22.07 5.55 -15.64
N GLY A 409 23.36 5.85 -15.68
CA GLY A 409 23.99 6.56 -16.79
C GLY A 409 24.87 5.72 -17.73
N LYS A 410 24.91 4.40 -17.55
CA LYS A 410 25.74 3.52 -18.39
C LYS A 410 24.94 2.30 -18.83
N ASN A 411 24.11 2.49 -19.82
CA ASN A 411 23.72 1.46 -20.79
C ASN A 411 23.44 2.16 -22.12
#